data_9f368764ed9740d826c988d7cf93042c
#
_entry.id   9f368764ed9740d826c988d7cf93042c
#
_cell.length_a   1.000
_cell.length_b   1.000
_cell.length_c   1.000
_cell.angle_alpha   90.00
_cell.angle_beta   90.00
_cell.angle_gamma   90.00
#
_symmetry.space_group_name_H-M   'P 1'
#
loop_
_entity.id
_entity.type
_entity.pdbx_description
1 polymer ?
#
loop_
_entity_poly.entity_id
_entity_poly.type
_entity_poly.pdbx_seq_one_letter_code
_entity_poly.pdbx_strand_id
1 'polypeptide(L)'
;MGYQVSSLDALGDGPGFRKVRGALGVSAFGVNGIVFPPHYEGPNHYHDTQDELYFVHRGTATFRFDGDEQEVPEGGLVHVESTTHRAISNRTDNDLVLLVVGGKDGYIERDGHLVDPEVDLPRRQGLG
;
A
#
# COMPACT_ATOMS: atom_id res chain seq x y z
N MET A 1 2.02 -0.28 -28.64
CA MET A 1 1.72 1.14 -28.79
C MET A 1 2.21 1.85 -27.53
N GLY A 2 2.40 3.12 -27.55
CA GLY A 2 3.05 3.86 -26.47
C GLY A 2 2.23 4.11 -25.20
N TYR A 3 1.03 3.57 -25.04
CA TYR A 3 0.20 3.84 -23.86
C TYR A 3 -0.74 2.71 -23.52
N GLN A 4 -1.18 2.69 -22.25
CA GLN A 4 -2.17 1.77 -21.71
C GLN A 4 -3.12 2.58 -20.83
N VAL A 5 -4.39 2.21 -20.81
CA VAL A 5 -5.43 2.85 -20.00
C VAL A 5 -6.23 1.81 -19.24
N SER A 6 -6.41 2.03 -17.95
CA SER A 6 -7.25 1.19 -17.10
C SER A 6 -7.77 1.99 -15.91
N SER A 7 -8.31 1.32 -14.92
CA SER A 7 -8.74 1.92 -13.65
C SER A 7 -8.53 0.94 -12.52
N LEU A 8 -8.49 1.44 -11.28
CA LEU A 8 -8.38 0.55 -10.13
C LEU A 8 -9.56 -0.42 -10.04
N ASP A 9 -10.77 0.04 -10.36
CA ASP A 9 -11.97 -0.81 -10.34
C ASP A 9 -11.92 -1.91 -11.39
N ALA A 10 -11.26 -1.68 -12.52
CA ALA A 10 -11.12 -2.68 -13.57
C ALA A 10 -10.09 -3.76 -13.22
N LEU A 11 -9.24 -3.55 -12.24
CA LEU A 11 -8.11 -4.42 -11.92
C LEU A 11 -8.38 -5.39 -10.76
N GLY A 12 -9.59 -5.44 -10.26
CA GLY A 12 -9.97 -6.38 -9.22
C GLY A 12 -11.27 -6.02 -8.54
N ASP A 13 -11.75 -6.92 -7.71
CA ASP A 13 -12.97 -6.79 -6.92
C ASP A 13 -12.67 -7.03 -5.43
N GLY A 14 -13.43 -6.36 -4.56
CA GLY A 14 -13.32 -6.56 -3.12
C GLY A 14 -11.98 -6.12 -2.53
N PRO A 15 -11.70 -6.53 -1.29
CA PRO A 15 -10.43 -6.21 -0.64
C PRO A 15 -9.23 -6.83 -1.36
N GLY A 16 -8.08 -6.16 -1.26
CA GLY A 16 -6.82 -6.68 -1.78
C GLY A 16 -6.12 -5.73 -2.73
N PHE A 17 -5.12 -6.28 -3.42
CA PHE A 17 -4.27 -5.50 -4.32
C PHE A 17 -4.90 -5.31 -5.70
N ARG A 18 -4.62 -4.16 -6.28
CA ARG A 18 -4.82 -3.86 -7.70
C ARG A 18 -3.43 -3.76 -8.33
N LYS A 19 -3.04 -4.75 -9.13
CA LYS A 19 -1.68 -4.90 -9.67
C LYS A 19 -1.47 -3.99 -10.88
N VAL A 20 -1.34 -2.70 -10.62
CA VAL A 20 -1.26 -1.64 -11.65
C VAL A 20 -0.02 -1.82 -12.50
N ARG A 21 1.14 -2.04 -11.87
CA ARG A 21 2.42 -2.15 -12.58
C ARG A 21 2.37 -3.24 -13.67
N GLY A 22 1.95 -4.42 -13.29
CA GLY A 22 1.87 -5.54 -14.24
C GLY A 22 0.82 -5.32 -15.32
N ALA A 23 -0.36 -4.83 -14.94
CA ALA A 23 -1.46 -4.65 -15.89
C ALA A 23 -1.19 -3.55 -16.91
N LEU A 24 -0.52 -2.47 -16.52
CA LEU A 24 -0.26 -1.33 -17.39
C LEU A 24 1.16 -1.34 -18.00
N GLY A 25 1.97 -2.33 -17.66
CA GLY A 25 3.33 -2.45 -18.22
C GLY A 25 4.30 -1.37 -17.71
N VAL A 26 4.13 -0.92 -16.47
CA VAL A 26 5.03 0.08 -15.90
C VAL A 26 6.34 -0.60 -15.50
N SER A 27 7.45 -0.17 -16.06
CA SER A 27 8.76 -0.76 -15.81
C SER A 27 9.69 0.12 -14.97
N ALA A 28 9.42 1.43 -14.93
CA ALA A 28 10.34 2.39 -14.32
C ALA A 28 10.23 2.46 -12.79
N PHE A 29 9.09 2.05 -12.22
CA PHE A 29 8.85 2.08 -10.78
C PHE A 29 7.76 1.08 -10.42
N GLY A 30 7.64 0.76 -9.13
CA GLY A 30 6.54 -0.04 -8.62
C GLY A 30 5.30 0.82 -8.42
N VAL A 31 4.13 0.30 -8.75
CA VAL A 31 2.87 0.97 -8.48
C VAL A 31 1.76 -0.06 -8.34
N ASN A 32 1.00 0.05 -7.25
CA ASN A 32 -0.16 -0.79 -7.01
C ASN A 32 -1.27 0.02 -6.34
N GLY A 33 -2.50 -0.39 -6.56
CA GLY A 33 -3.61 0.02 -5.72
C GLY A 33 -3.84 -1.01 -4.63
N ILE A 34 -4.42 -0.60 -3.52
CA ILE A 34 -4.78 -1.48 -2.42
C ILE A 34 -6.14 -1.05 -1.89
N VAL A 35 -7.05 -2.01 -1.71
CA VAL A 35 -8.34 -1.79 -1.07
C VAL A 35 -8.34 -2.50 0.27
N PHE A 36 -8.41 -1.74 1.34
CA PHE A 36 -8.56 -2.27 2.70
C PHE A 36 -10.02 -2.23 3.11
N PRO A 37 -10.56 -3.36 3.59
CA PRO A 37 -11.94 -3.37 4.07
C PRO A 37 -12.09 -2.58 5.37
N PRO A 38 -13.35 -2.26 5.78
CA PRO A 38 -13.57 -1.63 7.08
C PRO A 38 -12.93 -2.39 8.23
N HIS A 39 -12.39 -1.64 9.20
CA HIS A 39 -11.82 -2.20 10.44
C HIS A 39 -10.68 -3.18 10.22
N TYR A 40 -9.88 -2.95 9.17
CA TYR A 40 -8.71 -3.77 8.87
C TYR A 40 -7.45 -3.18 9.51
N GLU A 41 -6.74 -3.99 10.30
CA GLU A 41 -5.43 -3.64 10.86
C GLU A 41 -4.33 -4.25 9.98
N GLY A 42 -3.56 -3.42 9.32
CA GLY A 42 -2.51 -3.85 8.43
C GLY A 42 -1.26 -4.36 9.16
N PRO A 43 -0.44 -5.16 8.46
CA PRO A 43 0.81 -5.66 9.03
C PRO A 43 1.84 -4.54 9.19
N ASN A 44 2.63 -4.62 10.27
CA ASN A 44 3.80 -3.77 10.43
C ASN A 44 4.94 -4.34 9.59
N HIS A 45 5.49 -3.51 8.70
CA HIS A 45 6.51 -3.97 7.76
C HIS A 45 7.50 -2.85 7.42
N TYR A 46 8.58 -3.24 6.76
CA TYR A 46 9.59 -2.33 6.22
C TYR A 46 10.15 -2.93 4.93
N HIS A 47 10.93 -2.13 4.22
CA HIS A 47 11.62 -2.56 2.99
C HIS A 47 13.12 -2.41 3.14
N ASP A 48 13.88 -3.20 2.39
CA ASP A 48 15.35 -3.09 2.41
C ASP A 48 15.83 -1.85 1.67
N THR A 49 15.26 -1.57 0.51
CA THR A 49 15.81 -0.59 -0.43
C THR A 49 14.76 0.41 -0.92
N GLN A 50 13.57 -0.06 -1.33
CA GLN A 50 12.62 0.83 -1.97
C GLN A 50 11.95 1.81 -1.02
N ASP A 51 11.90 3.07 -1.41
CA ASP A 51 11.09 4.07 -0.76
C ASP A 51 9.67 4.01 -1.33
N GLU A 52 8.68 4.40 -0.54
CA GLU A 52 7.29 4.36 -0.98
C GLU A 52 6.59 5.70 -0.80
N LEU A 53 5.74 6.03 -1.76
CA LEU A 53 4.81 7.15 -1.67
C LEU A 53 3.40 6.58 -1.71
N TYR A 54 2.62 6.90 -0.69
CA TYR A 54 1.21 6.51 -0.59
C TYR A 54 0.31 7.69 -0.88
N PHE A 55 -0.75 7.45 -1.63
CA PHE A 55 -1.80 8.42 -1.89
C PHE A 55 -3.15 7.83 -1.47
N VAL A 56 -3.88 8.53 -0.61
CA VAL A 56 -5.22 8.11 -0.18
C VAL A 56 -6.22 8.57 -1.23
N HIS A 57 -6.74 7.63 -2.00
CA HIS A 57 -7.71 7.91 -3.06
C HIS A 57 -9.12 8.04 -2.49
N ARG A 58 -9.52 7.14 -1.57
CA ARG A 58 -10.82 7.16 -0.88
C ARG A 58 -10.66 6.70 0.55
N GLY A 59 -11.47 7.27 1.42
CA GLY A 59 -11.51 6.89 2.83
C GLY A 59 -10.44 7.60 3.65
N THR A 60 -10.18 7.07 4.84
CA THR A 60 -9.19 7.62 5.76
C THR A 60 -8.27 6.51 6.24
N ALA A 61 -6.97 6.70 6.03
CA ALA A 61 -5.96 5.77 6.48
C ALA A 61 -5.42 6.17 7.86
N THR A 62 -5.09 5.18 8.68
CA THR A 62 -4.28 5.40 9.87
C THR A 62 -2.91 4.77 9.63
N PHE A 63 -1.88 5.60 9.59
CA PHE A 63 -0.51 5.15 9.49
C PHE A 63 0.11 5.11 10.87
N ARG A 64 0.79 4.03 11.20
CA ARG A 64 1.52 3.87 12.44
C ARG A 64 3.01 3.69 12.16
N PHE A 65 3.83 4.53 12.82
CA PHE A 65 5.29 4.51 12.73
C PHE A 65 5.86 4.37 14.14
N ASP A 66 6.18 3.13 14.56
CA ASP A 66 6.79 2.84 15.87
C ASP A 66 6.16 3.59 17.06
N GLY A 67 4.83 3.49 17.18
CA GLY A 67 4.08 4.11 18.27
C GLY A 67 3.54 5.50 17.98
N ASP A 68 3.97 6.14 16.91
CA ASP A 68 3.38 7.37 16.43
C ASP A 68 2.29 7.07 15.40
N GLU A 69 1.14 7.67 15.53
CA GLU A 69 0.02 7.47 14.60
C GLU A 69 -0.33 8.77 13.89
N GLN A 70 -0.58 8.64 12.58
CA GLN A 70 -1.02 9.75 11.74
C GLN A 70 -2.29 9.33 11.02
N GLU A 71 -3.34 10.13 11.15
CA GLU A 71 -4.57 9.96 10.40
C GLU A 71 -4.47 10.74 9.09
N VAL A 72 -4.68 10.05 7.96
CA VAL A 72 -4.49 10.63 6.63
C VAL A 72 -5.79 10.46 5.84
N PRO A 73 -6.52 11.56 5.65
CA PRO A 73 -7.79 11.50 4.93
C PRO A 73 -7.61 11.50 3.40
N GLU A 74 -8.74 11.41 2.70
CA GLU A 74 -8.81 11.42 1.24
C GLU A 74 -8.02 12.58 0.64
N GLY A 75 -7.20 12.26 -0.36
CA GLY A 75 -6.28 13.22 -0.98
C GLY A 75 -4.94 13.34 -0.28
N GLY A 76 -4.75 12.70 0.88
CA GLY A 76 -3.52 12.77 1.64
C GLY A 76 -2.37 11.99 1.00
N LEU A 77 -1.16 12.42 1.33
CA LEU A 77 0.08 11.84 0.79
C LEU A 77 1.03 11.51 1.94
N VAL A 78 1.67 10.35 1.85
CA VAL A 78 2.66 9.91 2.85
C VAL A 78 3.87 9.34 2.13
N HIS A 79 5.03 9.92 2.37
CA HIS A 79 6.31 9.37 1.90
C HIS A 79 6.96 8.60 3.05
N VAL A 80 7.35 7.36 2.78
CA VAL A 80 7.99 6.49 3.77
C VAL A 80 9.31 5.99 3.21
N GLU A 81 10.41 6.30 3.90
CA GLU A 81 11.73 5.76 3.54
C GLU A 81 11.77 4.25 3.79
N SER A 82 12.61 3.54 3.03
CA SER A 82 12.59 2.08 2.94
C SER A 82 12.59 1.37 4.30
N THR A 83 13.55 1.66 5.15
CA THR A 83 13.73 0.94 6.42
C THR A 83 12.82 1.39 7.56
N THR A 84 12.00 2.39 7.34
CA THR A 84 11.03 2.85 8.35
C THR A 84 9.93 1.81 8.53
N HIS A 85 9.73 1.35 9.75
CA HIS A 85 8.64 0.46 10.10
C HIS A 85 7.30 1.19 9.95
N ARG A 86 6.35 0.59 9.26
CA ARG A 86 5.01 1.17 9.09
C ARG A 86 3.95 0.11 9.06
N ALA A 87 2.79 0.49 9.56
CA ALA A 87 1.56 -0.26 9.41
C ALA A 87 0.47 0.70 8.95
N ILE A 88 -0.40 0.21 8.07
CA ILE A 88 -1.52 1.00 7.56
C ILE A 88 -2.80 0.28 7.96
N SER A 89 -3.72 1.01 8.57
CA SER A 89 -4.99 0.46 9.04
C SER A 89 -6.16 1.27 8.50
N ASN A 90 -7.28 0.60 8.35
CA ASN A 90 -8.56 1.23 8.06
C ASN A 90 -9.45 1.06 9.29
N ARG A 91 -9.61 2.10 10.07
CA ARG A 91 -10.43 2.08 11.30
C ARG A 91 -11.83 2.65 11.09
N THR A 92 -12.24 2.79 9.83
CA THR A 92 -13.55 3.36 9.48
C THR A 92 -14.53 2.27 9.05
N ASP A 93 -15.79 2.67 8.83
CA ASP A 93 -16.85 1.79 8.36
C ASP A 93 -16.92 1.69 6.82
N ASN A 94 -16.02 2.37 6.13
CA ASN A 94 -15.97 2.40 4.66
C ASN A 94 -14.66 1.81 4.15
N ASP A 95 -14.62 1.41 2.89
CA ASP A 95 -13.38 0.95 2.26
C ASP A 95 -12.34 2.08 2.22
N LEU A 96 -11.09 1.70 2.38
CA LEU A 96 -9.94 2.57 2.18
C LEU A 96 -9.24 2.16 0.89
N VAL A 97 -9.06 3.10 -0.03
CA VAL A 97 -8.38 2.85 -1.30
C VAL A 97 -7.12 3.69 -1.37
N LEU A 98 -5.99 3.00 -1.50
CA LEU A 98 -4.67 3.62 -1.60
C LEU A 98 -4.06 3.35 -2.97
N LEU A 99 -3.27 4.31 -3.44
CA LEU A 99 -2.28 4.07 -4.48
C LEU A 99 -0.92 4.13 -3.84
N VAL A 100 -0.06 3.15 -4.11
CA VAL A 100 1.31 3.13 -3.61
C VAL A 100 2.29 3.07 -4.77
N VAL A 101 3.27 3.96 -4.74
CA VAL A 101 4.36 4.03 -5.72
C VAL A 101 5.66 3.75 -4.98
N GLY A 102 6.47 2.83 -5.51
CA GLY A 102 7.73 2.47 -4.86
C GLY A 102 8.88 2.36 -5.84
N GLY A 103 10.09 2.58 -5.33
CA GLY A 103 11.30 2.46 -6.11
C GLY A 103 12.52 3.03 -5.40
N LYS A 104 13.65 2.96 -6.10
CA LYS A 104 14.91 3.60 -5.70
C LYS A 104 15.75 3.69 -6.96
N ASP A 105 15.76 4.86 -7.60
CA ASP A 105 16.39 5.05 -8.90
C ASP A 105 15.87 4.05 -9.95
N GLY A 106 14.58 3.74 -9.88
CA GLY A 106 13.91 2.79 -10.74
C GLY A 106 13.13 1.75 -9.94
N TYR A 107 12.63 0.74 -10.65
CA TYR A 107 11.88 -0.35 -10.05
C TYR A 107 12.77 -1.22 -9.16
N ILE A 108 12.29 -1.53 -7.96
CA ILE A 108 12.90 -2.48 -7.04
C ILE A 108 11.97 -3.67 -6.88
N GLU A 109 12.48 -4.89 -7.03
CA GLU A 109 11.71 -6.11 -6.77
C GLU A 109 11.31 -6.19 -5.30
N ARG A 110 10.39 -7.11 -5.00
CA ARG A 110 9.86 -7.30 -3.64
C ARG A 110 10.99 -7.40 -2.62
N ASP A 111 11.02 -6.46 -1.68
CA ASP A 111 12.02 -6.41 -0.61
C ASP A 111 11.38 -6.13 0.76
N GLY A 112 10.07 -6.34 0.87
CA GLY A 112 9.33 -6.12 2.10
C GLY A 112 9.53 -7.24 3.13
N HIS A 113 9.57 -6.85 4.40
CA HIS A 113 9.71 -7.75 5.55
C HIS A 113 8.69 -7.41 6.62
N LEU A 114 8.13 -8.44 7.25
CA LEU A 114 7.28 -8.26 8.42
C LEU A 114 8.15 -7.99 9.65
N VAL A 115 7.75 -7.02 10.48
CA VAL A 115 8.48 -6.69 11.71
C VAL A 115 8.33 -7.81 12.74
N ASP A 116 7.10 -8.30 12.94
CA ASP A 116 6.80 -9.41 13.83
C ASP A 116 5.94 -10.43 13.07
N PRO A 117 6.54 -11.47 12.48
CA PRO A 117 5.78 -12.43 11.67
C PRO A 117 4.64 -13.14 12.42
N GLU A 118 4.74 -13.35 13.71
CA GLU A 118 3.67 -14.01 14.47
C GLU A 118 2.40 -13.17 14.50
N VAL A 119 2.54 -11.85 14.61
CA VAL A 119 1.43 -10.91 14.63
C VAL A 119 1.05 -10.46 13.22
N ASP A 120 2.05 -10.17 12.40
CA ASP A 120 1.85 -9.45 11.13
C ASP A 120 1.49 -10.38 9.97
N LEU A 121 1.92 -11.63 9.97
CA LEU A 121 1.56 -12.56 8.90
C LEU A 121 0.06 -12.81 8.81
N PRO A 122 -0.67 -13.08 9.91
CA PRO A 122 -2.13 -13.19 9.84
C PRO A 122 -2.82 -11.92 9.34
N ARG A 123 -2.32 -10.75 9.70
CA ARG A 123 -2.86 -9.46 9.22
C ARG A 123 -2.68 -9.32 7.72
N ARG A 124 -1.48 -9.64 7.20
CA ARG A 124 -1.23 -9.61 5.76
C ARG A 124 -2.14 -10.56 5.00
N GLN A 125 -2.35 -11.77 5.52
CA GLN A 125 -3.23 -12.77 4.92
C GLN A 125 -4.70 -12.33 4.90
N GLY A 126 -5.11 -11.42 5.77
CA GLY A 126 -6.45 -10.87 5.79
C GLY A 126 -6.87 -10.15 4.52
N LEU A 127 -5.92 -9.78 3.66
CA LEU A 127 -6.21 -9.20 2.34
C LEU A 127 -6.27 -10.23 1.21
N GLY A 128 -6.10 -11.48 1.51
CA GLY A 128 -6.09 -12.55 0.51
C GLY A 128 -4.68 -12.86 0.07
#